data_c44ea86a006f100de2a727dd29d2c428
#
_entry.id   c44ea86a006f100de2a727dd29d2c428
#
_cell.length_a   1.000
_cell.length_b   1.000
_cell.length_c   1.000
_cell.angle_alpha   90.00
_cell.angle_beta   90.00
_cell.angle_gamma   90.00
#
_symmetry.space_group_name_H-M   'P 1'
#
loop_
_entity.id
_entity.type
_entity.pdbx_description
1 polymer ?
#
loop_
_entity_poly.entity_id
_entity_poly.type
_entity_poly.pdbx_seq_one_letter_code
_entity_poly.pdbx_strand_id
1 'polypeptide(L)'
;MTRSQSVKSLAKNSALYLSLAVAVIVAIPVLAVLAYGVRLLVPFALLAGLVAVAISPAFRRWFVSEAKPRADRHGLVVPPAALLVHPAHAWASVDDQGRAYVGIDALAAATLGRVTAVEALAIGSWVEQGQAVCTLFHSQRRLQVLAPASGRVASVNPAVCSDPSAVARNPYAAWLVELTDAESKRESLVTGAAIGAWFGREVDRLVAALGSPATAASMADGGVLHSDLSSAINDAKWDEISKTFFAVVGNPERVS
;
A
#
# COMPACT_ATOMS: atom_id res chain seq x y z
N MET A 1 60.24 49.70 -55.15
CA MET A 1 59.77 49.39 -53.77
C MET A 1 58.59 48.39 -53.67
N THR A 2 58.21 47.69 -54.75
CA THR A 2 56.94 46.95 -54.87
C THR A 2 57.11 45.41 -54.85
N ARG A 3 58.30 44.82 -55.09
CA ARG A 3 58.41 43.34 -55.12
C ARG A 3 58.56 42.68 -53.77
N SER A 4 59.07 43.38 -52.75
CA SER A 4 59.26 42.88 -51.40
C SER A 4 57.97 42.82 -50.60
N GLN A 5 57.03 43.72 -50.85
CA GLN A 5 55.75 43.72 -50.16
C GLN A 5 54.79 42.62 -50.66
N SER A 6 54.84 42.34 -51.99
CA SER A 6 53.99 41.26 -52.56
C SER A 6 54.42 39.86 -52.08
N VAL A 7 55.75 39.61 -51.91
CA VAL A 7 56.18 38.31 -51.38
C VAL A 7 55.86 38.13 -49.91
N LYS A 8 55.91 39.19 -49.11
CA LYS A 8 55.48 39.13 -47.69
C LYS A 8 53.94 38.88 -47.48
N SER A 9 53.12 39.46 -48.36
CA SER A 9 51.70 39.25 -48.33
C SER A 9 51.32 37.84 -48.79
N LEU A 10 51.98 37.30 -49.81
CA LEU A 10 51.77 35.89 -50.22
C LEU A 10 52.19 34.89 -49.14
N ALA A 11 53.37 35.12 -48.50
CA ALA A 11 53.81 34.26 -47.39
C ALA A 11 52.89 34.34 -46.16
N LYS A 12 52.33 35.49 -45.85
CA LYS A 12 51.35 35.66 -44.76
C LYS A 12 50.01 34.95 -45.03
N ASN A 13 49.60 35.03 -46.29
CA ASN A 13 48.34 34.35 -46.69
C ASN A 13 48.53 32.83 -46.75
N SER A 14 49.66 32.33 -47.21
CA SER A 14 50.00 30.90 -47.25
C SER A 14 50.08 30.32 -45.83
N ALA A 15 50.69 31.04 -44.88
CA ALA A 15 50.75 30.64 -43.47
C ALA A 15 49.37 30.60 -42.84
N LEU A 16 48.52 31.55 -43.20
CA LEU A 16 47.12 31.58 -42.73
C LEU A 16 46.30 30.39 -43.27
N TYR A 17 46.44 30.09 -44.57
CA TYR A 17 45.80 28.93 -45.17
C TYR A 17 46.26 27.61 -44.59
N LEU A 18 47.61 27.50 -44.33
CA LEU A 18 48.14 26.30 -43.69
C LEU A 18 47.67 26.11 -42.28
N SER A 19 47.57 27.17 -41.47
CA SER A 19 47.04 27.10 -40.11
C SER A 19 45.57 26.76 -40.11
N LEU A 20 44.78 27.30 -41.02
CA LEU A 20 43.38 26.98 -41.19
C LEU A 20 43.17 25.51 -41.60
N ALA A 21 43.99 25.03 -42.56
CA ALA A 21 43.91 23.63 -42.99
C ALA A 21 44.25 22.65 -41.85
N VAL A 22 45.29 22.96 -41.06
CA VAL A 22 45.63 22.15 -39.88
C VAL A 22 44.51 22.18 -38.83
N ALA A 23 43.92 23.35 -38.57
CA ALA A 23 42.79 23.47 -37.64
C ALA A 23 41.58 22.64 -38.08
N VAL A 24 41.28 22.64 -39.37
CA VAL A 24 40.16 21.84 -39.93
C VAL A 24 40.47 20.35 -39.87
N ILE A 25 41.70 19.94 -40.20
CA ILE A 25 42.12 18.52 -40.15
C ILE A 25 42.07 17.97 -38.72
N VAL A 26 42.35 18.78 -37.70
CA VAL A 26 42.26 18.39 -36.29
C VAL A 26 40.81 18.47 -35.76
N ALA A 27 40.08 19.51 -36.14
CA ALA A 27 38.73 19.73 -35.63
C ALA A 27 37.72 18.66 -36.10
N ILE A 28 37.84 18.20 -37.35
CA ILE A 28 36.91 17.21 -37.91
C ILE A 28 36.94 15.88 -37.12
N PRO A 29 38.11 15.24 -36.91
CA PRO A 29 38.12 13.99 -36.15
C PRO A 29 37.74 14.17 -34.66
N VAL A 30 38.08 15.31 -34.04
CA VAL A 30 37.67 15.60 -32.66
C VAL A 30 36.15 15.72 -32.57
N LEU A 31 35.53 16.45 -33.49
CA LEU A 31 34.07 16.55 -33.56
C LEU A 31 33.42 15.22 -33.87
N ALA A 32 34.01 14.39 -34.72
CA ALA A 32 33.52 13.06 -35.03
C ALA A 32 33.59 12.14 -33.80
N VAL A 33 34.69 12.17 -33.03
CA VAL A 33 34.81 11.38 -31.78
C VAL A 33 33.82 11.85 -30.73
N LEU A 34 33.62 13.15 -30.57
CA LEU A 34 32.61 13.71 -29.67
C LEU A 34 31.19 13.31 -30.09
N ALA A 35 30.86 13.42 -31.37
CA ALA A 35 29.55 13.02 -31.90
C ALA A 35 29.28 11.51 -31.72
N TYR A 36 30.30 10.67 -31.91
CA TYR A 36 30.21 9.23 -31.71
C TYR A 36 30.05 8.88 -30.22
N GLY A 37 30.77 9.57 -29.32
CA GLY A 37 30.65 9.45 -27.88
C GLY A 37 29.25 9.79 -27.38
N VAL A 38 28.71 10.93 -27.82
CA VAL A 38 27.33 11.35 -27.52
C VAL A 38 26.32 10.33 -28.04
N ARG A 39 26.49 9.83 -29.26
CA ARG A 39 25.60 8.84 -29.88
C ARG A 39 25.55 7.50 -29.13
N LEU A 40 26.65 7.11 -28.47
CA LEU A 40 26.72 5.92 -27.61
C LEU A 40 26.16 6.19 -26.19
N LEU A 41 26.49 7.32 -25.59
CA LEU A 41 26.11 7.64 -24.22
C LEU A 41 24.62 7.93 -24.04
N VAL A 42 23.99 8.57 -25.03
CA VAL A 42 22.55 8.91 -24.95
C VAL A 42 21.66 7.67 -24.76
N PRO A 43 21.78 6.60 -25.56
CA PRO A 43 20.95 5.41 -25.35
C PRO A 43 21.21 4.72 -24.01
N PHE A 44 22.47 4.70 -23.53
CA PHE A 44 22.79 4.17 -22.22
C PHE A 44 22.22 5.02 -21.08
N ALA A 45 22.27 6.33 -21.18
CA ALA A 45 21.69 7.25 -20.21
C ALA A 45 20.16 7.13 -20.20
N LEU A 46 19.51 7.01 -21.36
CA LEU A 46 18.07 6.77 -21.48
C LEU A 46 17.67 5.42 -20.87
N LEU A 47 18.43 4.36 -21.16
CA LEU A 47 18.18 3.04 -20.60
C LEU A 47 18.35 3.04 -19.08
N ALA A 48 19.42 3.64 -18.57
CA ALA A 48 19.67 3.78 -17.13
C ALA A 48 18.58 4.62 -16.45
N GLY A 49 18.11 5.70 -17.09
CA GLY A 49 16.98 6.50 -16.63
C GLY A 49 15.69 5.72 -16.59
N LEU A 50 15.39 4.94 -17.63
CA LEU A 50 14.21 4.06 -17.70
C LEU A 50 14.25 3.00 -16.60
N VAL A 51 15.41 2.37 -16.37
CA VAL A 51 15.59 1.39 -15.29
C VAL A 51 15.45 2.06 -13.93
N ALA A 52 16.04 3.23 -13.72
CA ALA A 52 15.90 3.98 -12.47
C ALA A 52 14.45 4.38 -12.17
N VAL A 53 13.71 4.81 -13.21
CA VAL A 53 12.26 5.09 -13.11
C VAL A 53 11.50 3.81 -12.79
N ALA A 54 11.78 2.70 -13.48
CA ALA A 54 11.09 1.42 -13.25
C ALA A 54 11.32 0.84 -11.84
N ILE A 55 12.50 1.09 -11.25
CA ILE A 55 12.83 0.65 -9.89
C ILE A 55 12.31 1.65 -8.84
N SER A 56 11.98 2.88 -9.23
CA SER A 56 11.56 3.91 -8.29
C SER A 56 10.26 3.53 -7.57
N PRO A 57 10.16 3.77 -6.24
CA PRO A 57 8.91 3.52 -5.50
C PRO A 57 7.73 4.36 -6.02
N ALA A 58 8.02 5.52 -6.62
CA ALA A 58 7.03 6.40 -7.22
C ALA A 58 6.43 5.79 -8.50
N PHE A 59 7.28 5.17 -9.35
CA PHE A 59 6.84 4.48 -10.56
C PHE A 59 6.06 3.21 -10.24
N ARG A 60 6.52 2.43 -9.25
CA ARG A 60 5.77 1.27 -8.74
C ARG A 60 4.39 1.67 -8.22
N ARG A 61 4.27 2.81 -7.51
CA ARG A 61 2.97 3.36 -7.07
C ARG A 61 2.09 3.83 -8.21
N TRP A 62 2.68 4.32 -9.31
CA TRP A 62 1.95 4.80 -10.48
C TRP A 62 1.52 3.63 -11.39
N PHE A 63 2.33 2.57 -11.52
CA PHE A 63 2.01 1.38 -12.32
C PHE A 63 1.22 0.30 -11.54
N VAL A 64 1.39 0.19 -10.23
CA VAL A 64 0.37 -0.42 -9.40
C VAL A 64 -0.80 0.56 -9.42
N SER A 65 -1.50 0.53 -10.54
CA SER A 65 -2.78 1.19 -10.73
C SER A 65 -3.56 0.91 -9.46
N GLU A 66 -3.79 1.91 -8.62
CA GLU A 66 -4.81 1.86 -7.60
C GLU A 66 -6.10 1.55 -8.34
N ALA A 67 -6.41 0.26 -8.44
CA ALA A 67 -7.72 -0.16 -8.88
C ALA A 67 -8.65 0.64 -7.97
N LYS A 68 -9.38 1.58 -8.59
CA LYS A 68 -10.25 2.52 -7.89
C LYS A 68 -10.99 1.73 -6.81
N PRO A 69 -10.87 2.08 -5.53
CA PRO A 69 -11.39 1.26 -4.45
C PRO A 69 -12.87 0.99 -4.73
N ARG A 70 -13.21 -0.29 -4.88
CA ARG A 70 -14.57 -0.70 -5.14
C ARG A 70 -15.34 -0.62 -3.84
N ALA A 71 -16.34 0.22 -3.78
CA ALA A 71 -17.28 0.24 -2.67
C ALA A 71 -18.36 -0.83 -2.88
N ASP A 72 -18.85 -1.40 -1.79
CA ASP A 72 -20.05 -2.22 -1.80
C ASP A 72 -21.31 -1.34 -1.98
N ARG A 73 -22.50 -1.95 -1.97
CA ARG A 73 -23.77 -1.22 -2.11
C ARG A 73 -24.08 -0.27 -0.95
N HIS A 74 -23.40 -0.45 0.18
CA HIS A 74 -23.54 0.39 1.37
C HIS A 74 -22.44 1.44 1.52
N GLY A 75 -21.53 1.53 0.53
CA GLY A 75 -20.46 2.52 0.49
C GLY A 75 -19.16 2.14 1.23
N LEU A 76 -19.10 0.96 1.85
CA LEU A 76 -17.86 0.48 2.47
C LEU A 76 -16.88 -0.04 1.41
N VAL A 77 -15.61 0.28 1.58
CA VAL A 77 -14.55 -0.13 0.66
C VAL A 77 -14.32 -1.63 0.77
N VAL A 78 -14.53 -2.35 -0.32
CA VAL A 78 -14.32 -3.81 -0.41
C VAL A 78 -12.83 -4.13 -0.30
N PRO A 79 -12.43 -5.16 0.48
CA PRO A 79 -11.03 -5.59 0.54
C PRO A 79 -10.50 -5.94 -0.86
N PRO A 80 -9.27 -5.49 -1.21
CA PRO A 80 -8.61 -5.87 -2.45
C PRO A 80 -8.49 -7.39 -2.60
N ALA A 81 -8.70 -7.89 -3.83
CA ALA A 81 -8.65 -9.33 -4.11
C ALA A 81 -7.26 -9.98 -3.89
N ALA A 82 -6.22 -9.17 -3.81
CA ALA A 82 -4.86 -9.63 -3.52
C ALA A 82 -4.63 -9.97 -2.04
N LEU A 83 -5.54 -9.58 -1.15
CA LEU A 83 -5.43 -9.83 0.28
C LEU A 83 -5.87 -11.25 0.65
N LEU A 84 -5.36 -11.71 1.78
CA LEU A 84 -5.86 -12.87 2.52
C LEU A 84 -6.78 -12.33 3.62
N VAL A 85 -8.05 -12.67 3.61
CA VAL A 85 -9.02 -12.12 4.57
C VAL A 85 -9.48 -13.20 5.53
N HIS A 86 -9.31 -12.95 6.82
CA HIS A 86 -9.84 -13.80 7.88
C HIS A 86 -11.34 -13.51 8.10
N PRO A 87 -12.19 -14.52 8.36
CA PRO A 87 -13.63 -14.30 8.59
C PRO A 87 -13.96 -13.34 9.74
N ALA A 88 -13.03 -13.10 10.67
CA ALA A 88 -13.17 -12.10 11.73
C ALA A 88 -12.68 -10.70 11.30
N HIS A 89 -12.73 -10.39 10.01
CA HIS A 89 -12.50 -9.05 9.46
C HIS A 89 -11.06 -8.49 9.61
N ALA A 90 -10.09 -9.39 9.77
CA ALA A 90 -8.67 -9.07 9.63
C ALA A 90 -8.18 -9.44 8.22
N TRP A 91 -7.23 -8.70 7.70
CA TRP A 91 -6.58 -9.02 6.42
C TRP A 91 -5.08 -9.14 6.56
N ALA A 92 -4.45 -9.88 5.66
CA ALA A 92 -3.01 -9.90 5.48
C ALA A 92 -2.64 -9.66 4.00
N SER A 93 -1.58 -8.88 3.80
CA SER A 93 -0.86 -8.76 2.53
C SER A 93 0.49 -9.42 2.67
N VAL A 94 0.76 -10.44 1.86
CA VAL A 94 2.04 -11.18 1.90
C VAL A 94 2.91 -10.70 0.74
N ASP A 95 4.14 -10.33 1.04
CA ASP A 95 5.10 -9.92 0.02
C ASP A 95 5.96 -11.11 -0.47
N ASP A 96 6.78 -10.86 -1.51
CA ASP A 96 7.67 -11.87 -2.12
C ASP A 96 8.80 -12.35 -1.19
N GLN A 97 8.98 -11.69 -0.05
CA GLN A 97 9.97 -12.04 0.97
C GLN A 97 9.39 -12.87 2.11
N GLY A 98 8.11 -13.26 2.02
CA GLY A 98 7.41 -14.01 3.06
C GLY A 98 7.06 -13.16 4.29
N ARG A 99 6.99 -11.83 4.16
CA ARG A 99 6.49 -10.95 5.21
C ARG A 99 5.01 -10.73 5.01
N ALA A 100 4.25 -10.77 6.10
CA ALA A 100 2.82 -10.48 6.10
C ALA A 100 2.52 -9.21 6.88
N TYR A 101 1.83 -8.27 6.25
CA TYR A 101 1.32 -7.05 6.88
C TYR A 101 -0.16 -7.28 7.24
N VAL A 102 -0.48 -7.20 8.52
CA VAL A 102 -1.80 -7.50 9.05
C VAL A 102 -2.54 -6.21 9.38
N GLY A 103 -3.81 -6.14 9.02
CA GLY A 103 -4.71 -5.02 9.35
C GLY A 103 -6.16 -5.48 9.51
N ILE A 104 -7.08 -4.53 9.61
CA ILE A 104 -8.54 -4.77 9.66
C ILE A 104 -9.22 -4.23 8.41
N ASP A 105 -10.35 -4.81 8.03
CA ASP A 105 -11.14 -4.33 6.90
C ASP A 105 -12.04 -3.12 7.24
N ALA A 106 -12.68 -2.57 6.22
CA ALA A 106 -13.52 -1.39 6.37
C ALA A 106 -14.77 -1.64 7.25
N LEU A 107 -15.27 -2.88 7.30
CA LEU A 107 -16.41 -3.22 8.17
C LEU A 107 -16.02 -3.16 9.64
N ALA A 108 -14.91 -3.80 10.01
CA ALA A 108 -14.38 -3.75 11.37
C ALA A 108 -14.02 -2.31 11.77
N ALA A 109 -13.38 -1.56 10.87
CA ALA A 109 -13.00 -0.17 11.10
C ALA A 109 -14.22 0.73 11.33
N ALA A 110 -15.26 0.62 10.48
CA ALA A 110 -16.50 1.40 10.62
C ALA A 110 -17.26 1.05 11.89
N THR A 111 -17.29 -0.22 12.28
CA THR A 111 -18.02 -0.71 13.46
C THR A 111 -17.34 -0.29 14.77
N LEU A 112 -16.00 -0.39 14.83
CA LEU A 112 -15.24 0.07 16.00
C LEU A 112 -15.23 1.60 16.10
N GLY A 113 -15.16 2.29 14.95
CA GLY A 113 -15.01 3.74 14.85
C GLY A 113 -13.57 4.20 15.03
N ARG A 114 -13.39 5.41 15.58
CA ARG A 114 -12.08 6.03 15.72
C ARG A 114 -11.18 5.27 16.70
N VAL A 115 -10.18 4.59 16.20
CA VAL A 115 -9.18 3.91 17.05
C VAL A 115 -8.38 4.94 17.84
N THR A 116 -8.26 4.70 19.16
CA THR A 116 -7.54 5.57 20.11
C THR A 116 -6.23 4.97 20.58
N ALA A 117 -6.11 3.64 20.58
CA ALA A 117 -4.88 2.93 20.96
C ALA A 117 -4.80 1.58 20.26
N VAL A 118 -3.58 1.08 20.12
CA VAL A 118 -3.23 -0.23 19.58
C VAL A 118 -2.29 -0.91 20.56
N GLU A 119 -2.66 -2.11 21.04
CA GLU A 119 -1.78 -2.97 21.83
C GLU A 119 -1.47 -4.22 21.00
N ALA A 120 -0.22 -4.38 20.61
CA ALA A 120 0.25 -5.53 19.85
C ALA A 120 1.01 -6.51 20.74
N LEU A 121 1.13 -7.76 20.28
CA LEU A 121 2.06 -8.72 20.87
C LEU A 121 3.49 -8.17 20.83
N ALA A 122 4.32 -8.62 21.76
CA ALA A 122 5.72 -8.20 21.84
C ALA A 122 6.47 -8.60 20.56
N ILE A 123 7.35 -7.72 20.09
CA ILE A 123 8.24 -8.01 18.96
C ILE A 123 9.05 -9.28 19.28
N GLY A 124 9.15 -10.18 18.31
CA GLY A 124 9.79 -11.49 18.44
C GLY A 124 8.84 -12.61 18.87
N SER A 125 7.62 -12.31 19.34
CA SER A 125 6.62 -13.32 19.68
C SER A 125 6.15 -14.08 18.43
N TRP A 126 5.89 -15.38 18.59
CA TRP A 126 5.22 -16.19 17.57
C TRP A 126 3.71 -16.06 17.75
N VAL A 127 2.98 -15.94 16.66
CA VAL A 127 1.52 -15.98 16.60
C VAL A 127 1.08 -17.06 15.62
N GLU A 128 0.06 -17.83 15.97
CA GLU A 128 -0.57 -18.75 15.04
C GLU A 128 -1.74 -18.10 14.31
N GLN A 129 -2.03 -18.59 13.11
CA GLN A 129 -3.20 -18.14 12.34
C GLN A 129 -4.48 -18.35 13.17
N GLY A 130 -5.31 -17.31 13.26
CA GLY A 130 -6.51 -17.28 14.09
C GLY A 130 -6.29 -16.85 15.55
N GLN A 131 -5.04 -16.68 16.00
CA GLN A 131 -4.75 -16.07 17.30
C GLN A 131 -4.77 -14.54 17.21
N ALA A 132 -5.06 -13.87 18.34
CA ALA A 132 -5.01 -12.42 18.43
C ALA A 132 -3.58 -11.92 18.31
N VAL A 133 -3.29 -11.07 17.33
CA VAL A 133 -1.98 -10.45 17.11
C VAL A 133 -1.91 -9.05 17.71
N CYS A 134 -3.02 -8.36 17.80
CA CYS A 134 -3.15 -7.07 18.50
C CYS A 134 -4.59 -6.82 18.93
N THR A 135 -4.77 -5.84 19.79
CA THR A 135 -6.06 -5.32 20.23
C THR A 135 -6.18 -3.83 19.90
N LEU A 136 -7.27 -3.44 19.29
CA LEU A 136 -7.62 -2.05 19.01
C LEU A 136 -8.61 -1.55 20.06
N PHE A 137 -8.48 -0.29 20.43
CA PHE A 137 -9.31 0.36 21.42
C PHE A 137 -10.05 1.58 20.85
N HIS A 138 -11.30 1.73 21.21
CA HIS A 138 -12.08 2.93 21.05
C HIS A 138 -12.92 3.12 22.30
N SER A 139 -12.59 4.10 23.13
CA SER A 139 -13.26 4.31 24.43
C SER A 139 -13.21 3.02 25.27
N GLN A 140 -14.35 2.45 25.66
CA GLN A 140 -14.44 1.19 26.40
C GLN A 140 -14.46 -0.05 25.50
N ARG A 141 -14.54 0.12 24.18
CA ARG A 141 -14.62 -0.97 23.22
C ARG A 141 -13.25 -1.52 22.89
N ARG A 142 -13.19 -2.84 22.72
CA ARG A 142 -11.98 -3.57 22.34
C ARG A 142 -12.29 -4.47 21.16
N LEU A 143 -11.40 -4.45 20.17
CA LEU A 143 -11.47 -5.34 19.02
C LEU A 143 -10.15 -6.12 18.95
N GLN A 144 -10.23 -7.44 19.12
CA GLN A 144 -9.09 -8.32 18.88
C GLN A 144 -8.92 -8.57 17.40
N VAL A 145 -7.72 -8.34 16.89
CA VAL A 145 -7.34 -8.57 15.49
C VAL A 145 -6.71 -9.95 15.40
N LEU A 146 -7.37 -10.87 14.71
CA LEU A 146 -6.88 -12.23 14.55
C LEU A 146 -5.92 -12.32 13.37
N ALA A 147 -4.79 -12.97 13.57
CA ALA A 147 -3.77 -13.11 12.54
C ALA A 147 -4.27 -13.98 11.37
N PRO A 148 -4.31 -13.48 10.12
CA PRO A 148 -4.64 -14.29 8.95
C PRO A 148 -3.51 -15.25 8.53
N ALA A 149 -2.33 -15.10 9.12
CA ALA A 149 -1.18 -15.96 8.90
C ALA A 149 -0.46 -16.22 10.22
N SER A 150 0.15 -17.40 10.37
CA SER A 150 1.13 -17.65 11.43
C SER A 150 2.42 -16.92 11.11
N GLY A 151 3.19 -16.55 12.14
CA GLY A 151 4.47 -15.88 11.92
C GLY A 151 5.03 -15.25 13.20
N ARG A 152 6.20 -14.65 13.07
CA ARG A 152 6.86 -13.93 14.16
C ARG A 152 6.60 -12.43 14.03
N VAL A 153 6.14 -11.79 15.09
CA VAL A 153 5.95 -10.33 15.13
C VAL A 153 7.30 -9.65 14.92
N ALA A 154 7.45 -8.94 13.81
CA ALA A 154 8.67 -8.21 13.45
C ALA A 154 8.60 -6.75 13.83
N SER A 155 7.45 -6.12 13.58
CA SER A 155 7.24 -4.71 13.90
C SER A 155 5.76 -4.37 14.09
N VAL A 156 5.52 -3.26 14.78
CA VAL A 156 4.22 -2.58 14.86
C VAL A 156 4.32 -1.30 14.03
N ASN A 157 3.30 -0.96 13.28
CA ASN A 157 3.33 0.18 12.38
C ASN A 157 3.55 1.50 13.15
N PRO A 158 4.71 2.18 12.99
CA PRO A 158 4.99 3.42 13.72
C PRO A 158 4.01 4.54 13.40
N ALA A 159 3.50 4.59 12.16
CA ALA A 159 2.53 5.61 11.74
C ALA A 159 1.18 5.43 12.46
N VAL A 160 0.76 4.16 12.66
CA VAL A 160 -0.46 3.85 13.41
C VAL A 160 -0.26 4.06 14.91
N CYS A 161 0.93 3.78 15.44
CA CYS A 161 1.25 4.09 16.82
C CYS A 161 1.18 5.62 17.11
N SER A 162 1.61 6.43 16.14
CA SER A 162 1.57 7.91 16.25
C SER A 162 0.18 8.49 16.02
N ASP A 163 -0.60 7.89 15.08
CA ASP A 163 -1.96 8.29 14.78
C ASP A 163 -2.86 7.05 14.55
N PRO A 164 -3.38 6.44 15.63
CA PRO A 164 -4.25 5.27 15.54
C PRO A 164 -5.52 5.51 14.72
N SER A 165 -5.98 6.77 14.62
CA SER A 165 -7.18 7.11 13.84
C SER A 165 -7.00 6.89 12.32
N ALA A 166 -5.77 6.72 11.84
CA ALA A 166 -5.49 6.37 10.45
C ALA A 166 -6.14 5.04 10.03
N VAL A 167 -6.31 4.10 10.97
CA VAL A 167 -6.95 2.80 10.73
C VAL A 167 -8.39 2.97 10.22
N ALA A 168 -9.16 3.87 10.84
CA ALA A 168 -10.54 4.14 10.43
C ALA A 168 -10.61 4.90 9.09
N ARG A 169 -9.64 5.80 8.83
CA ARG A 169 -9.61 6.60 7.59
C ARG A 169 -9.20 5.81 6.37
N ASN A 170 -8.27 4.89 6.52
CA ASN A 170 -7.75 4.09 5.39
C ASN A 170 -7.35 2.68 5.86
N PRO A 171 -8.33 1.79 6.10
CA PRO A 171 -8.11 0.49 6.73
C PRO A 171 -7.16 -0.42 5.93
N TYR A 172 -7.10 -0.28 4.59
CA TYR A 172 -6.23 -1.13 3.76
C TYR A 172 -4.82 -0.59 3.53
N ALA A 173 -4.54 0.65 3.92
CA ALA A 173 -3.19 1.21 3.93
C ALA A 173 -2.57 1.24 5.34
N ALA A 174 -3.41 1.26 6.37
CA ALA A 174 -2.99 1.32 7.77
C ALA A 174 -2.80 -0.11 8.33
N TRP A 175 -1.74 -0.80 7.90
CA TRP A 175 -1.38 -2.07 8.53
C TRP A 175 -1.02 -1.84 10.01
N LEU A 176 -1.22 -2.85 10.83
CA LEU A 176 -1.04 -2.81 12.29
C LEU A 176 0.27 -3.48 12.71
N VAL A 177 0.46 -4.71 12.26
CA VAL A 177 1.58 -5.56 12.63
C VAL A 177 2.20 -6.19 11.39
N GLU A 178 3.53 -6.26 11.35
CA GLU A 178 4.31 -7.00 10.38
C GLU A 178 4.74 -8.33 10.98
N LEU A 179 4.52 -9.42 10.24
CA LEU A 179 4.97 -10.76 10.59
C LEU A 179 6.07 -11.20 9.61
N THR A 180 7.12 -11.82 10.12
CA THR A 180 8.11 -12.56 9.32
C THR A 180 7.86 -14.05 9.42
N ASP A 181 8.49 -14.84 8.54
CA ASP A 181 8.29 -16.28 8.43
C ASP A 181 6.79 -16.63 8.29
N ALA A 182 6.08 -15.83 7.49
CA ALA A 182 4.64 -15.88 7.42
C ALA A 182 4.14 -17.09 6.63
N GLU A 183 3.31 -17.91 7.28
CA GLU A 183 2.64 -19.05 6.67
C GLU A 183 1.13 -18.95 6.86
N SER A 184 0.35 -19.27 5.83
CA SER A 184 -1.11 -19.20 5.90
C SER A 184 -1.78 -20.46 5.34
N LYS A 185 -2.71 -21.00 6.11
CA LYS A 185 -3.65 -22.04 5.66
C LYS A 185 -4.81 -21.37 4.94
N ARG A 186 -4.77 -21.39 3.61
CA ARG A 186 -5.73 -20.64 2.77
C ARG A 186 -7.16 -21.16 2.86
N GLU A 187 -7.35 -22.41 3.28
CA GLU A 187 -8.68 -23.05 3.40
C GLU A 187 -9.59 -22.36 4.43
N SER A 188 -9.00 -21.70 5.42
CA SER A 188 -9.73 -20.93 6.46
C SER A 188 -9.85 -19.44 6.16
N LEU A 189 -9.40 -19.00 4.97
CA LEU A 189 -9.36 -17.60 4.56
C LEU A 189 -10.24 -17.36 3.34
N VAL A 190 -10.76 -16.15 3.23
CA VAL A 190 -11.43 -15.68 2.01
C VAL A 190 -10.38 -15.04 1.12
N THR A 191 -10.29 -15.47 -0.14
CA THR A 191 -9.24 -15.03 -1.06
C THR A 191 -9.78 -14.74 -2.45
N GLY A 192 -9.09 -13.89 -3.20
CA GLY A 192 -9.35 -13.65 -4.62
C GLY A 192 -10.74 -13.10 -4.90
N ALA A 193 -11.38 -13.64 -5.94
CA ALA A 193 -12.70 -13.18 -6.40
C ALA A 193 -13.83 -13.39 -5.37
N ALA A 194 -13.66 -14.31 -4.40
CA ALA A 194 -14.67 -14.59 -3.40
C ALA A 194 -14.83 -13.46 -2.38
N ILE A 195 -13.80 -12.63 -2.18
CA ILE A 195 -13.77 -11.56 -1.18
C ILE A 195 -14.95 -10.59 -1.36
N GLY A 196 -15.21 -10.14 -2.58
CA GLY A 196 -16.26 -9.15 -2.83
C GLY A 196 -17.66 -9.64 -2.45
N ALA A 197 -17.98 -10.88 -2.83
CA ALA A 197 -19.28 -11.49 -2.51
C ALA A 197 -19.41 -11.82 -1.03
N TRP A 198 -18.33 -12.27 -0.39
CA TRP A 198 -18.31 -12.52 1.05
C TRP A 198 -18.50 -11.22 1.84
N PHE A 199 -17.69 -10.19 1.53
CA PHE A 199 -17.76 -8.91 2.22
C PHE A 199 -19.14 -8.25 2.13
N GLY A 200 -19.77 -8.28 0.95
CA GLY A 200 -21.13 -7.77 0.78
C GLY A 200 -22.14 -8.49 1.67
N ARG A 201 -22.05 -9.82 1.83
CA ARG A 201 -22.91 -10.58 2.75
C ARG A 201 -22.65 -10.22 4.21
N GLU A 202 -21.40 -10.00 4.61
CA GLU A 202 -21.06 -9.60 5.98
C GLU A 202 -21.61 -8.21 6.31
N VAL A 203 -21.51 -7.26 5.37
CA VAL A 203 -22.12 -5.94 5.52
C VAL A 203 -23.63 -6.05 5.66
N ASP A 204 -24.30 -6.88 4.83
CA ASP A 204 -25.75 -7.11 4.95
C ASP A 204 -26.14 -7.72 6.31
N ARG A 205 -25.35 -8.67 6.80
CA ARG A 205 -25.56 -9.27 8.14
C ARG A 205 -25.42 -8.22 9.23
N LEU A 206 -24.42 -7.34 9.14
CA LEU A 206 -24.23 -6.25 10.09
C LEU A 206 -25.41 -5.28 10.05
N VAL A 207 -25.86 -4.86 8.87
CA VAL A 207 -27.03 -3.99 8.69
C VAL A 207 -28.28 -4.62 9.30
N ALA A 208 -28.51 -5.90 9.05
CA ALA A 208 -29.64 -6.65 9.64
C ALA A 208 -29.55 -6.73 11.17
N ALA A 209 -28.32 -6.95 11.71
CA ALA A 209 -28.09 -7.00 13.15
C ALA A 209 -28.31 -5.64 13.83
N LEU A 210 -28.00 -4.53 13.15
CA LEU A 210 -28.25 -3.18 13.66
C LEU A 210 -29.76 -2.85 13.77
N GLY A 211 -30.60 -3.45 12.96
CA GLY A 211 -32.07 -3.68 13.13
C GLY A 211 -32.97 -2.49 13.48
N SER A 212 -32.52 -1.23 13.30
CA SER A 212 -33.35 -0.07 13.70
C SER A 212 -33.70 0.84 12.51
N PRO A 213 -34.98 1.29 12.44
CA PRO A 213 -35.42 2.33 11.51
C PRO A 213 -34.61 3.64 11.64
N ALA A 214 -34.03 3.93 12.82
CA ALA A 214 -33.19 5.10 13.05
C ALA A 214 -31.82 4.95 12.40
N THR A 215 -31.28 3.73 12.33
CA THR A 215 -30.05 3.41 11.57
C THR A 215 -30.34 3.42 10.06
N ALA A 216 -31.55 2.97 9.68
CA ALA A 216 -32.06 3.10 8.31
C ALA A 216 -32.33 4.58 7.92
N ALA A 217 -32.69 5.45 8.86
CA ALA A 217 -32.87 6.89 8.61
C ALA A 217 -31.52 7.61 8.39
N SER A 218 -30.45 7.16 9.05
CA SER A 218 -29.05 7.56 8.68
C SER A 218 -28.63 7.00 7.33
N MET A 219 -29.35 6.00 6.80
CA MET A 219 -29.20 5.44 5.46
C MET A 219 -30.14 6.09 4.42
N ALA A 220 -31.03 7.01 4.84
CA ALA A 220 -32.08 7.59 3.98
C ALA A 220 -31.54 8.48 2.86
N ASP A 221 -30.28 8.88 2.89
CA ASP A 221 -29.58 9.63 1.84
C ASP A 221 -28.95 8.73 0.75
N GLY A 222 -29.55 7.60 0.44
CA GLY A 222 -29.10 6.73 -0.66
C GLY A 222 -28.42 5.44 -0.23
N GLY A 223 -28.52 5.03 1.04
CA GLY A 223 -28.06 3.71 1.52
C GLY A 223 -26.55 3.61 1.78
N VAL A 224 -25.85 4.73 1.85
CA VAL A 224 -24.43 4.76 2.18
C VAL A 224 -24.23 4.69 3.68
N LEU A 225 -23.53 3.64 4.15
CA LEU A 225 -23.10 3.57 5.54
C LEU A 225 -22.05 4.66 5.80
N HIS A 226 -22.24 5.43 6.87
CA HIS A 226 -21.18 6.31 7.34
C HIS A 226 -19.93 5.48 7.70
N SER A 227 -18.76 6.02 7.42
CA SER A 227 -17.46 5.43 7.80
C SER A 227 -17.28 5.25 9.32
N ASP A 228 -18.19 5.76 10.12
CA ASP A 228 -18.24 5.62 11.57
C ASP A 228 -19.66 5.22 12.03
N LEU A 229 -19.85 3.92 12.21
CA LEU A 229 -21.07 3.34 12.77
C LEU A 229 -21.05 3.31 14.30
N SER A 230 -19.91 3.62 14.92
CA SER A 230 -19.71 3.47 16.35
C SER A 230 -20.66 4.32 17.19
N SER A 231 -21.06 5.48 16.68
CA SER A 231 -22.03 6.37 17.32
C SER A 231 -23.46 5.82 17.35
N ALA A 232 -23.80 4.95 16.39
CA ALA A 232 -25.11 4.30 16.30
C ALA A 232 -25.20 2.99 17.11
N ILE A 233 -24.05 2.49 17.60
CA ILE A 233 -23.94 1.23 18.32
C ILE A 233 -23.77 1.55 19.82
N ASN A 234 -24.73 1.15 20.65
CA ASN A 234 -24.58 1.21 22.11
C ASN A 234 -23.74 0.03 22.62
N ASP A 235 -23.32 0.06 23.91
CA ASP A 235 -22.41 -0.94 24.46
C ASP A 235 -23.00 -2.36 24.47
N ALA A 236 -24.29 -2.52 24.75
CA ALA A 236 -24.95 -3.83 24.69
C ALA A 236 -24.94 -4.40 23.27
N LYS A 237 -25.16 -3.55 22.27
CA LYS A 237 -25.14 -3.94 20.86
C LYS A 237 -23.71 -4.18 20.37
N TRP A 238 -22.74 -3.45 20.90
CA TRP A 238 -21.34 -3.71 20.66
C TRP A 238 -20.93 -5.11 21.11
N ASP A 239 -21.35 -5.55 22.31
CA ASP A 239 -21.05 -6.87 22.82
C ASP A 239 -21.63 -7.99 21.95
N GLU A 240 -22.85 -7.80 21.42
CA GLU A 240 -23.47 -8.74 20.48
C GLU A 240 -22.69 -8.81 19.15
N ILE A 241 -22.42 -7.64 18.56
CA ILE A 241 -21.71 -7.53 17.27
C ILE A 241 -20.29 -8.06 17.39
N SER A 242 -19.58 -7.69 18.45
CA SER A 242 -18.19 -8.12 18.63
C SER A 242 -18.08 -9.64 18.75
N LYS A 243 -19.02 -10.28 19.42
CA LYS A 243 -19.07 -11.75 19.54
C LYS A 243 -19.47 -12.43 18.21
N THR A 244 -20.30 -11.78 17.41
CA THR A 244 -20.83 -12.37 16.18
C THR A 244 -19.86 -12.24 15.01
N PHE A 245 -19.19 -11.09 14.89
CA PHE A 245 -18.37 -10.76 13.72
C PHE A 245 -16.86 -10.84 13.99
N PHE A 246 -16.41 -10.55 15.21
CA PHE A 246 -14.98 -10.38 15.51
C PHE A 246 -14.42 -11.39 16.53
N ALA A 247 -15.28 -12.22 17.14
CA ALA A 247 -14.82 -13.21 18.10
C ALA A 247 -14.14 -14.40 17.42
N VAL A 248 -13.19 -14.99 18.12
CA VAL A 248 -12.60 -16.28 17.76
C VAL A 248 -13.72 -17.33 17.75
N VAL A 249 -13.99 -17.91 16.59
CA VAL A 249 -14.76 -19.16 16.52
C VAL A 249 -13.85 -20.25 17.11
N GLY A 250 -13.96 -20.48 18.41
CA GLY A 250 -13.18 -21.49 19.12
C GLY A 250 -12.27 -20.95 20.22
N ASN A 251 -12.84 -20.31 21.24
CA ASN A 251 -12.15 -20.28 22.54
C ASN A 251 -12.45 -21.59 23.26
N PRO A 252 -11.46 -22.53 23.44
CA PRO A 252 -11.67 -23.81 24.12
C PRO A 252 -11.98 -23.66 25.61
N GLU A 253 -11.92 -22.47 26.19
CA GLU A 253 -12.18 -22.24 27.62
C GLU A 253 -13.68 -22.06 28.01
N ARG A 254 -14.62 -22.29 27.09
CA ARG A 254 -16.06 -22.27 27.41
C ARG A 254 -16.74 -23.64 27.43
N VAL A 255 -15.97 -24.70 27.63
CA VAL A 255 -16.50 -26.04 27.94
C VAL A 255 -15.91 -26.49 29.27
N SER A 256 -16.42 -25.96 30.35
CA SER A 256 -16.39 -26.53 31.68
C SER A 256 -17.50 -25.93 32.53
#